data_95f8a15760c23003651c47754593e1fa
#
_entry.id   95f8a15760c23003651c47754593e1fa
#
_cell.length_a   1.000
_cell.length_b   1.000
_cell.length_c   1.000
_cell.angle_alpha   90.00
_cell.angle_beta   90.00
_cell.angle_gamma   90.00
#
_symmetry.space_group_name_H-M   'P 1'
#
loop_
_entity.id
_entity.type
_entity.pdbx_description
1 polymer ?
#
loop_
_entity_poly.entity_id
_entity_poly.type
_entity_poly.pdbx_seq_one_letter_code
_entity_poly.pdbx_strand_id
1 'polypeptide(L)'
;MLREKIEELMKENERISLSTLATKLEVGYTEILRNSPTVKTYPVEKIDDLFQTLRGWEKVFLLVMTPGFVLEIKDKFPKGFYAHGFLNFHDIDSSIGGHLSVGKIKEIFLAKDVMFGRDSYSIKFYGEDEKEIFAIYVPRNEKKELIQKCLESFNSLMAI
;
A
#
# COMPACT_ATOMS: atom_id res chain seq x y z
N MET A 1 -24.69 -7.72 3.91
CA MET A 1 -24.03 -6.71 3.10
C MET A 1 -22.66 -7.21 2.66
N LEU A 2 -21.92 -6.44 1.90
CA LEU A 2 -20.63 -6.90 1.35
C LEU A 2 -19.61 -7.27 2.45
N ARG A 3 -19.48 -6.43 3.47
CA ARG A 3 -18.56 -6.72 4.58
C ARG A 3 -18.86 -8.08 5.24
N GLU A 4 -20.12 -8.37 5.47
CA GLU A 4 -20.52 -9.65 6.07
C GLU A 4 -20.13 -10.84 5.18
N LYS A 5 -20.31 -10.69 3.87
CA LYS A 5 -19.91 -11.74 2.92
C LYS A 5 -18.39 -11.96 2.92
N ILE A 6 -17.63 -10.88 2.99
CA ILE A 6 -16.17 -10.95 3.09
C ILE A 6 -15.77 -11.69 4.38
N GLU A 7 -16.37 -11.31 5.51
CA GLU A 7 -16.07 -11.92 6.80
C GLU A 7 -16.40 -13.42 6.82
N GLU A 8 -17.50 -13.83 6.19
CA GLU A 8 -17.85 -15.24 6.07
C GLU A 8 -16.81 -16.03 5.27
N LEU A 9 -16.39 -15.49 4.12
CA LEU A 9 -15.36 -16.16 3.30
C LEU A 9 -14.02 -16.23 4.03
N MET A 10 -13.67 -15.22 4.80
CA MET A 10 -12.45 -15.22 5.59
C MET A 10 -12.49 -16.26 6.72
N LYS A 11 -13.66 -16.51 7.30
CA LYS A 11 -13.84 -17.58 8.30
C LYS A 11 -13.66 -18.96 7.69
N GLU A 12 -14.14 -19.16 6.48
CA GLU A 12 -13.99 -20.43 5.78
C GLU A 12 -12.55 -20.68 5.35
N ASN A 13 -11.82 -19.62 4.99
CA ASN A 13 -10.43 -19.69 4.57
C ASN A 13 -9.66 -18.46 5.04
N GLU A 14 -8.91 -18.60 6.13
CA GLU A 14 -8.12 -17.51 6.70
C GLU A 14 -7.00 -17.04 5.77
N ARG A 15 -6.62 -17.86 4.79
CA ARG A 15 -5.55 -17.54 3.82
C ARG A 15 -6.09 -17.02 2.50
N ILE A 16 -7.35 -16.63 2.43
CA ILE A 16 -7.92 -16.07 1.21
C ILE A 16 -7.36 -14.67 0.95
N SER A 17 -6.95 -14.42 -0.30
CA SER A 17 -6.43 -13.12 -0.68
C SER A 17 -7.57 -12.14 -0.98
N LEU A 18 -7.26 -10.84 -0.87
CA LEU A 18 -8.23 -9.80 -1.20
C LEU A 18 -8.64 -9.86 -2.68
N SER A 19 -7.71 -10.18 -3.56
CA SER A 19 -8.04 -10.33 -4.99
C SER A 19 -8.95 -11.51 -5.25
N THR A 20 -8.77 -12.62 -4.54
CA THR A 20 -9.66 -13.78 -4.64
C THR A 20 -11.07 -13.44 -4.15
N LEU A 21 -11.17 -12.65 -3.08
CA LEU A 21 -12.48 -12.17 -2.59
C LEU A 21 -13.19 -11.34 -3.67
N ALA A 22 -12.46 -10.45 -4.34
CA ALA A 22 -13.05 -9.66 -5.41
C ALA A 22 -13.60 -10.53 -6.53
N THR A 23 -12.85 -11.54 -6.95
CA THR A 23 -13.26 -12.47 -7.98
C THR A 23 -14.48 -13.29 -7.54
N LYS A 24 -14.45 -13.86 -6.36
CA LYS A 24 -15.56 -14.69 -5.84
C LYS A 24 -16.85 -13.92 -5.65
N LEU A 25 -16.75 -12.68 -5.18
CA LEU A 25 -17.92 -11.86 -4.92
C LEU A 25 -18.34 -11.01 -6.12
N GLU A 26 -17.58 -11.08 -7.21
CA GLU A 26 -17.85 -10.36 -8.46
C GLU A 26 -18.00 -8.84 -8.23
N VAL A 27 -17.08 -8.28 -7.44
CA VAL A 27 -17.02 -6.85 -7.18
C VAL A 27 -15.63 -6.31 -7.50
N GLY A 28 -15.51 -4.99 -7.64
CA GLY A 28 -14.23 -4.35 -7.87
C GLY A 28 -13.29 -4.51 -6.67
N TYR A 29 -11.99 -4.49 -6.94
CA TYR A 29 -10.98 -4.67 -5.90
C TYR A 29 -11.07 -3.58 -4.82
N THR A 30 -11.33 -2.33 -5.22
CA THR A 30 -11.48 -1.21 -4.27
C THR A 30 -12.69 -1.37 -3.37
N GLU A 31 -13.76 -2.02 -3.85
CA GLU A 31 -14.90 -2.36 -3.01
C GLU A 31 -14.49 -3.31 -1.89
N ILE A 32 -13.62 -4.27 -2.21
CA ILE A 32 -13.07 -5.18 -1.20
C ILE A 32 -12.21 -4.41 -0.20
N LEU A 33 -11.35 -3.51 -0.68
CA LEU A 33 -10.50 -2.70 0.19
C LEU A 33 -11.33 -1.87 1.18
N ARG A 34 -12.41 -1.27 0.72
CA ARG A 34 -13.28 -0.44 1.56
C ARG A 34 -14.09 -1.24 2.57
N ASN A 35 -14.29 -2.52 2.35
CA ASN A 35 -15.18 -3.35 3.17
C ASN A 35 -14.50 -4.47 3.93
N SER A 36 -13.19 -4.66 3.74
CA SER A 36 -12.46 -5.75 4.42
C SER A 36 -12.08 -5.38 5.85
N PRO A 37 -12.25 -6.31 6.81
CA PRO A 37 -11.80 -6.08 8.18
C PRO A 37 -10.28 -6.02 8.33
N THR A 38 -9.52 -6.46 7.31
CA THR A 38 -8.06 -6.44 7.33
C THR A 38 -7.48 -5.20 6.65
N VAL A 39 -8.33 -4.26 6.27
CA VAL A 39 -7.93 -3.03 5.60
C VAL A 39 -8.42 -1.82 6.37
N LYS A 40 -7.58 -0.81 6.46
CA LYS A 40 -7.92 0.46 7.08
C LYS A 40 -7.69 1.59 6.09
N THR A 41 -8.62 2.51 6.00
CA THR A 41 -8.45 3.74 5.23
C THR A 41 -7.60 4.72 6.02
N TYR A 42 -6.62 5.32 5.37
CA TYR A 42 -5.76 6.34 5.96
C TYR A 42 -6.13 7.71 5.39
N PRO A 43 -6.25 8.77 6.22
CA PRO A 43 -6.65 10.09 5.73
C PRO A 43 -5.65 10.65 4.72
N VAL A 44 -6.13 11.04 3.53
CA VAL A 44 -5.25 11.60 2.49
C VAL A 44 -4.61 12.93 2.92
N GLU A 45 -5.29 13.69 3.76
CA GLU A 45 -4.77 14.96 4.28
C GLU A 45 -3.56 14.78 5.20
N LYS A 46 -3.31 13.57 5.67
CA LYS A 46 -2.14 13.21 6.49
C LYS A 46 -1.03 12.55 5.69
N ILE A 47 -1.03 12.70 4.37
CA ILE A 47 -0.05 12.03 3.52
C ILE A 47 1.39 12.44 3.83
N ASP A 48 1.61 13.69 4.23
CA ASP A 48 2.96 14.15 4.57
C ASP A 48 3.49 13.44 5.81
N ASP A 49 2.64 13.21 6.81
CA ASP A 49 3.01 12.44 8.01
C ASP A 49 3.33 11.00 7.64
N LEU A 50 2.54 10.41 6.75
CA LEU A 50 2.77 9.06 6.26
C LEU A 50 4.13 8.94 5.56
N PHE A 51 4.43 9.87 4.66
CA PHE A 51 5.70 9.88 3.94
C PHE A 51 6.88 10.08 4.89
N GLN A 52 6.70 10.91 5.92
CA GLN A 52 7.72 11.09 6.94
C GLN A 52 7.99 9.78 7.70
N THR A 53 6.94 9.02 8.01
CA THR A 53 7.07 7.70 8.61
C THR A 53 7.85 6.76 7.69
N LEU A 54 7.51 6.73 6.41
CA LEU A 54 8.19 5.87 5.42
C LEU A 54 9.68 6.23 5.27
N ARG A 55 10.02 7.51 5.38
CA ARG A 55 11.42 7.95 5.35
C ARG A 55 12.23 7.41 6.52
N GLY A 56 11.56 7.07 7.61
CA GLY A 56 12.20 6.45 8.77
C GLY A 56 12.45 4.94 8.60
N TRP A 57 11.85 4.30 7.61
CA TRP A 57 12.14 2.89 7.32
C TRP A 57 13.49 2.76 6.65
N GLU A 58 14.19 1.66 6.92
CA GLU A 58 15.49 1.45 6.28
C GLU A 58 15.38 1.33 4.76
N LYS A 59 14.27 0.83 4.27
CA LYS A 59 13.90 0.80 2.85
C LYS A 59 12.42 0.52 2.73
N VAL A 60 11.88 0.79 1.55
CA VAL A 60 10.52 0.40 1.17
C VAL A 60 10.59 -0.51 -0.04
N PHE A 61 9.53 -1.26 -0.27
CA PHE A 61 9.33 -1.98 -1.52
C PHE A 61 8.22 -1.25 -2.26
N LEU A 62 8.60 -0.43 -3.22
CA LEU A 62 7.67 0.37 -4.02
C LEU A 62 7.28 -0.37 -5.28
N LEU A 63 6.00 -0.35 -5.60
CA LEU A 63 5.47 -1.06 -6.74
C LEU A 63 4.57 -0.15 -7.56
N VAL A 64 4.85 -0.07 -8.87
CA VAL A 64 4.01 0.65 -9.82
C VAL A 64 3.55 -0.33 -10.87
N MET A 65 2.24 -0.44 -11.05
CA MET A 65 1.65 -1.33 -12.06
C MET A 65 1.02 -0.53 -13.18
N THR A 66 1.36 -0.90 -14.40
CA THR A 66 0.68 -0.43 -15.60
C THR A 66 0.21 -1.66 -16.39
N PRO A 67 -0.66 -1.51 -17.38
CA PRO A 67 -0.97 -2.61 -18.26
C PRO A 67 0.32 -3.14 -18.94
N GLY A 68 0.69 -4.36 -18.61
CA GLY A 68 1.86 -5.02 -19.20
C GLY A 68 3.18 -4.80 -18.48
N PHE A 69 3.23 -4.01 -17.40
CA PHE A 69 4.49 -3.80 -16.69
C PHE A 69 4.28 -3.57 -15.20
N VAL A 70 5.02 -4.30 -14.38
CA VAL A 70 5.09 -4.09 -12.93
C VAL A 70 6.52 -3.66 -12.60
N LEU A 71 6.67 -2.43 -12.12
CA LEU A 71 7.96 -1.91 -11.70
C LEU A 71 8.10 -2.08 -10.19
N GLU A 72 9.16 -2.74 -9.77
CA GLU A 72 9.47 -2.98 -8.35
C GLU A 72 10.79 -2.30 -8.00
N ILE A 73 10.78 -1.44 -6.99
CA ILE A 73 11.99 -0.76 -6.52
C ILE A 73 12.11 -0.97 -5.02
N LYS A 74 13.27 -1.44 -4.59
CA LYS A 74 13.61 -1.62 -3.18
C LYS A 74 14.70 -0.63 -2.84
N ASP A 75 14.35 0.44 -2.14
CA ASP A 75 15.31 1.46 -1.72
C ASP A 75 14.68 2.31 -0.62
N LYS A 76 15.45 3.25 -0.10
CA LYS A 76 14.98 4.19 0.90
C LYS A 76 13.90 5.09 0.29
N PHE A 77 12.83 5.34 1.05
CA PHE A 77 11.80 6.28 0.60
C PHE A 77 12.39 7.69 0.55
N PRO A 78 12.30 8.39 -0.59
CA PRO A 78 13.07 9.61 -0.82
C PRO A 78 12.55 10.83 -0.09
N LYS A 79 13.44 11.77 0.18
CA LYS A 79 13.09 13.13 0.55
C LYS A 79 12.52 13.82 -0.68
N GLY A 80 11.78 14.89 -0.45
CA GLY A 80 11.20 15.64 -1.55
C GLY A 80 10.77 17.03 -1.13
N PHE A 81 10.30 17.80 -2.09
CA PHE A 81 9.80 19.15 -1.85
C PHE A 81 8.65 19.46 -2.81
N TYR A 82 7.73 20.28 -2.35
CA TYR A 82 6.61 20.72 -3.19
C TYR A 82 7.01 21.89 -4.08
N ALA A 83 6.81 21.73 -5.38
CA ALA A 83 7.01 22.78 -6.35
C ALA A 83 6.29 22.43 -7.65
N HIS A 84 5.80 23.44 -8.35
CA HIS A 84 5.16 23.27 -9.67
C HIS A 84 3.99 22.29 -9.69
N GLY A 85 3.26 22.22 -8.58
CA GLY A 85 2.09 21.35 -8.47
C GLY A 85 2.39 19.89 -8.15
N PHE A 86 3.64 19.56 -7.86
CA PHE A 86 4.07 18.19 -7.57
C PHE A 86 4.83 18.11 -6.25
N LEU A 87 4.80 16.93 -5.64
CA LEU A 87 5.82 16.54 -4.68
C LEU A 87 6.98 15.96 -5.52
N ASN A 88 8.11 16.66 -5.51
CA ASN A 88 9.27 16.26 -6.29
C ASN A 88 10.22 15.46 -5.41
N PHE A 89 10.34 14.17 -5.70
CA PHE A 89 11.29 13.32 -4.99
C PHE A 89 12.69 13.57 -5.51
N HIS A 90 13.56 14.02 -4.64
CA HIS A 90 14.95 14.31 -4.96
C HIS A 90 15.81 14.02 -3.73
N ASP A 91 16.49 12.89 -3.75
CA ASP A 91 17.27 12.42 -2.61
C ASP A 91 18.46 11.62 -3.14
N ILE A 92 19.66 12.11 -2.85
CA ILE A 92 20.89 11.45 -3.31
C ILE A 92 21.04 10.03 -2.75
N ASP A 93 20.39 9.76 -1.62
CA ASP A 93 20.48 8.45 -0.94
C ASP A 93 19.38 7.46 -1.39
N SER A 94 18.58 7.84 -2.38
CA SER A 94 17.52 6.97 -2.90
C SER A 94 17.52 6.96 -4.43
N SER A 95 17.29 5.78 -4.98
CA SER A 95 17.08 5.62 -6.42
C SER A 95 15.63 5.94 -6.84
N ILE A 96 14.74 6.14 -5.86
CA ILE A 96 13.37 6.52 -6.15
C ILE A 96 13.32 8.02 -6.37
N GLY A 97 12.99 8.42 -7.59
CA GLY A 97 12.87 9.83 -7.96
C GLY A 97 11.64 10.06 -8.79
N GLY A 98 11.33 11.31 -9.05
CA GLY A 98 10.22 11.66 -9.91
C GLY A 98 9.29 12.70 -9.30
N HIS A 99 8.09 12.75 -9.83
CA HIS A 99 7.12 13.80 -9.52
C HIS A 99 5.76 13.17 -9.20
N LEU A 100 5.25 13.41 -8.01
CA LEU A 100 3.96 12.87 -7.59
C LEU A 100 2.93 13.99 -7.51
N SER A 101 1.83 13.84 -8.24
CA SER A 101 0.66 14.71 -8.10
C SER A 101 -0.13 14.29 -6.87
N VAL A 102 0.23 14.81 -5.72
CA VAL A 102 -0.41 14.43 -4.44
C VAL A 102 -1.92 14.70 -4.46
N GLY A 103 -2.34 15.79 -5.09
CA GLY A 103 -3.75 16.13 -5.20
C GLY A 103 -4.59 15.13 -5.99
N LYS A 104 -3.96 14.25 -6.76
CA LYS A 104 -4.67 13.19 -7.49
C LYS A 104 -4.88 11.93 -6.67
N ILE A 105 -4.27 11.84 -5.48
CA ILE A 105 -4.50 10.72 -4.57
C ILE A 105 -5.82 10.98 -3.84
N LYS A 106 -6.76 10.06 -3.99
CA LYS A 106 -8.11 10.20 -3.43
C LYS A 106 -8.35 9.26 -2.25
N GLU A 107 -7.70 8.11 -2.24
CA GLU A 107 -7.83 7.15 -1.14
C GLU A 107 -6.47 6.51 -0.86
N ILE A 108 -6.21 6.26 0.42
CA ILE A 108 -5.04 5.52 0.88
C ILE A 108 -5.53 4.37 1.74
N PHE A 109 -5.09 3.15 1.43
CA PHE A 109 -5.47 1.96 2.17
C PHE A 109 -4.25 1.30 2.80
N LEU A 110 -4.38 0.94 4.07
CA LEU A 110 -3.42 0.10 4.77
C LEU A 110 -4.00 -1.31 4.78
N ALA A 111 -3.36 -2.24 4.11
CA ALA A 111 -3.94 -3.56 3.88
C ALA A 111 -3.05 -4.69 4.39
N LYS A 112 -3.65 -5.60 5.15
CA LYS A 112 -3.08 -6.92 5.43
C LYS A 112 -3.70 -7.89 4.45
N ASP A 113 -2.87 -8.64 3.75
CA ASP A 113 -3.31 -9.54 2.70
C ASP A 113 -2.49 -10.83 2.75
N VAL A 114 -2.88 -11.78 1.93
CA VAL A 114 -2.11 -13.00 1.67
C VAL A 114 -1.79 -13.03 0.20
N MET A 115 -0.50 -13.01 -0.14
CA MET A 115 -0.04 -13.04 -1.52
C MET A 115 0.95 -14.18 -1.70
N PHE A 116 0.69 -15.05 -2.67
CA PHE A 116 1.54 -16.23 -2.93
C PHE A 116 1.79 -17.06 -1.66
N GLY A 117 0.75 -17.21 -0.82
CA GLY A 117 0.80 -18.00 0.40
C GLY A 117 1.54 -17.33 1.56
N ARG A 118 1.94 -16.07 1.43
CA ARG A 118 2.66 -15.32 2.45
C ARG A 118 1.88 -14.11 2.92
N ASP A 119 2.06 -13.73 4.19
CA ASP A 119 1.50 -12.50 4.71
C ASP A 119 2.13 -11.31 4.00
N SER A 120 1.29 -10.37 3.59
CA SER A 120 1.68 -9.16 2.87
C SER A 120 1.05 -7.96 3.56
N TYR A 121 1.83 -6.89 3.68
CA TYR A 121 1.40 -5.65 4.32
C TYR A 121 1.72 -4.51 3.39
N SER A 122 0.71 -3.74 3.01
CA SER A 122 0.91 -2.70 2.01
C SER A 122 0.14 -1.43 2.31
N ILE A 123 0.65 -0.34 1.75
CA ILE A 123 0.01 0.96 1.72
C ILE A 123 -0.27 1.24 0.26
N LYS A 124 -1.53 1.36 -0.09
CA LYS A 124 -1.97 1.52 -1.48
C LYS A 124 -2.52 2.91 -1.71
N PHE A 125 -2.05 3.57 -2.75
CA PHE A 125 -2.43 4.94 -3.07
C PHE A 125 -3.27 4.93 -4.34
N TYR A 126 -4.53 5.29 -4.22
CA TYR A 126 -5.51 5.25 -5.31
C TYR A 126 -5.91 6.64 -5.76
N GLY A 127 -6.02 6.82 -7.07
CA GLY A 127 -6.53 8.04 -7.68
C GLY A 127 -8.00 7.94 -8.01
N GLU A 128 -8.47 8.84 -8.88
CA GLU A 128 -9.81 8.77 -9.43
C GLU A 128 -9.95 7.52 -10.30
N ASP A 129 -11.19 7.13 -10.60
CA ASP A 129 -11.50 5.95 -11.40
C ASP A 129 -10.98 4.64 -10.80
N GLU A 130 -10.76 4.65 -9.48
CA GLU A 130 -10.35 3.44 -8.73
C GLU A 130 -9.08 2.79 -9.28
N LYS A 131 -8.13 3.61 -9.73
CA LYS A 131 -6.83 3.16 -10.23
C LYS A 131 -5.74 3.39 -9.21
N GLU A 132 -4.97 2.34 -8.95
CA GLU A 132 -3.81 2.45 -8.08
C GLU A 132 -2.74 3.29 -8.77
N ILE A 133 -2.21 4.29 -8.06
CA ILE A 133 -1.11 5.10 -8.54
C ILE A 133 0.20 4.40 -8.25
N PHE A 134 0.38 3.98 -7.00
CA PHE A 134 1.50 3.14 -6.57
C PHE A 134 1.18 2.50 -5.22
N ALA A 135 1.99 1.54 -4.83
CA ALA A 135 1.88 0.90 -3.52
C ALA A 135 3.26 0.78 -2.87
N ILE A 136 3.26 0.81 -1.55
CA ILE A 136 4.44 0.57 -0.73
C ILE A 136 4.17 -0.70 0.08
N TYR A 137 5.07 -1.66 -0.02
CA TYR A 137 4.98 -2.90 0.75
C TYR A 137 6.02 -2.88 1.87
N VAL A 138 5.67 -3.48 3.01
CA VAL A 138 6.64 -3.75 4.06
C VAL A 138 7.72 -4.66 3.46
N PRO A 139 8.99 -4.23 3.47
CA PRO A 139 10.03 -4.96 2.77
C PRO A 139 10.48 -6.20 3.51
N ARG A 140 11.15 -7.07 2.78
CA ARG A 140 11.75 -8.29 3.32
C ARG A 140 13.27 -8.22 3.21
N ASN A 141 13.95 -8.93 4.11
CA ASN A 141 15.39 -9.07 4.07
C ASN A 141 15.83 -10.12 3.03
N GLU A 142 17.12 -10.40 2.95
CA GLU A 142 17.68 -11.38 2.01
C GLU A 142 17.13 -12.80 2.22
N LYS A 143 16.72 -13.13 3.44
CA LYS A 143 16.09 -14.41 3.77
C LYS A 143 14.60 -14.43 3.51
N LYS A 144 14.07 -13.37 2.89
CA LYS A 144 12.63 -13.19 2.59
C LYS A 144 11.76 -13.08 3.83
N GLU A 145 12.34 -12.68 4.95
CA GLU A 145 11.61 -12.40 6.18
C GLU A 145 11.24 -10.92 6.24
N LEU A 146 10.05 -10.61 6.75
CA LEU A 146 9.62 -9.23 6.93
C LEU A 146 10.59 -8.50 7.86
N ILE A 147 10.95 -7.27 7.46
CA ILE A 147 11.81 -6.43 8.29
C ILE A 147 10.98 -5.96 9.48
N GLN A 148 11.32 -6.44 10.66
CA GLN A 148 10.48 -6.32 11.85
C GLN A 148 10.17 -4.87 12.23
N LYS A 149 11.14 -3.98 12.16
CA LYS A 149 10.90 -2.56 12.49
C LYS A 149 9.92 -1.90 11.52
N CYS A 150 9.97 -2.27 10.25
CA CYS A 150 9.01 -1.75 9.26
C CYS A 150 7.62 -2.31 9.50
N LEU A 151 7.52 -3.58 9.85
CA LEU A 151 6.24 -4.20 10.19
C LEU A 151 5.62 -3.57 11.43
N GLU A 152 6.41 -3.34 12.47
CA GLU A 152 5.95 -2.67 13.69
C GLU A 152 5.43 -1.27 13.38
N SER A 153 6.16 -0.52 12.55
CA SER A 153 5.74 0.81 12.10
C SER A 153 4.42 0.75 11.33
N PHE A 154 4.29 -0.21 10.42
CA PHE A 154 3.05 -0.42 9.68
C PHE A 154 1.89 -0.73 10.65
N ASN A 155 2.11 -1.62 11.60
CA ASN A 155 1.07 -1.96 12.58
C ASN A 155 0.67 -0.77 13.45
N SER A 156 1.61 0.13 13.75
CA SER A 156 1.31 1.37 14.46
C SER A 156 0.40 2.29 13.63
N LEU A 157 0.61 2.36 12.32
CA LEU A 157 -0.27 3.10 11.41
C LEU A 157 -1.68 2.50 11.41
N MET A 158 -1.78 1.17 11.43
CA MET A 158 -3.07 0.48 11.48
C MET A 158 -3.85 0.76 12.77
N ALA A 159 -3.16 1.06 13.86
CA ALA A 159 -3.77 1.28 15.16
C ALA A 159 -4.28 2.72 15.38
N ILE A 160 -3.98 3.64 14.50
CA ILE A 160 -4.37 5.06 14.62
C ILE A 160 -5.88 5.26 14.46
#